data_13966699a188e0314ae5f3eddd1456ef
#
_entry.id   13966699a188e0314ae5f3eddd1456ef
#
_cell.length_a   1.000
_cell.length_b   1.000
_cell.length_c   1.000
_cell.angle_alpha   90.00
_cell.angle_beta   90.00
_cell.angle_gamma   90.00
#
_symmetry.space_group_name_H-M   'P 1'
#
loop_
_entity.id
_entity.type
_entity.pdbx_description
1 polymer ?
#
loop_
_entity_poly.entity_id
_entity_poly.type
_entity_poly.pdbx_seq_one_letter_code
_entity_poly.pdbx_strand_id
1 'polypeptide(L)'
;MEIPVIDLFAAAIIPGILLASLYAGYTTIRCMLNPKLGPVLPEDMRASSMKEVWIEFLLGLVPPAALVFAALGSILFGFATPTEAAGCGAMGALLLSLAYKKLTLPKLQEALVKTLEITALIMVLVAASNFFGAVFARLGTPTLLTEFLLGLEMNKYLILGIIMAMIFLLGWPLEWVPIVMIIIPIILPLVEALGFNLTWFAILVAVN
;
A
#
# COMPACT_ATOMS: atom_id res chain seq x y z
N MET A 1 13.75 -1.49 11.78
CA MET A 1 12.47 -1.55 12.52
C MET A 1 12.10 -3.01 12.67
N GLU A 2 12.03 -3.50 13.88
CA GLU A 2 11.47 -4.82 14.17
C GLU A 2 9.98 -4.68 14.58
N ILE A 3 9.17 -4.14 13.65
CA ILE A 3 7.73 -4.03 13.87
C ILE A 3 7.10 -5.32 13.32
N PRO A 4 6.35 -6.07 14.13
CA PRO A 4 5.62 -7.24 13.65
C PRO A 4 4.65 -6.85 12.53
N VAL A 5 4.63 -7.63 11.47
CA VAL A 5 3.79 -7.36 10.28
C VAL A 5 2.30 -7.34 10.66
N ILE A 6 1.91 -8.15 11.64
CA ILE A 6 0.54 -8.22 12.18
C ILE A 6 0.12 -6.88 12.78
N ASP A 7 0.99 -6.27 13.60
CA ASP A 7 0.71 -4.98 14.23
C ASP A 7 0.57 -3.86 13.21
N LEU A 8 1.39 -3.89 12.15
CA LEU A 8 1.33 -2.93 11.07
C LEU A 8 0.00 -3.03 10.29
N PHE A 9 -0.41 -4.26 9.93
CA PHE A 9 -1.69 -4.47 9.24
C PHE A 9 -2.88 -4.10 10.12
N ALA A 10 -2.88 -4.47 11.41
CA ALA A 10 -3.95 -4.12 12.34
C ALA A 10 -4.07 -2.59 12.50
N ALA A 11 -2.95 -1.91 12.65
CA ALA A 11 -2.91 -0.46 12.80
C ALA A 11 -3.31 0.30 11.53
N ALA A 12 -3.15 -0.29 10.34
CA ALA A 12 -3.51 0.31 9.05
C ALA A 12 -5.03 0.27 8.75
N ILE A 13 -5.82 -0.54 9.46
CA ILE A 13 -7.26 -0.72 9.17
C ILE A 13 -8.02 0.61 9.32
N ILE A 14 -7.87 1.30 10.45
CA ILE A 14 -8.60 2.55 10.72
C ILE A 14 -8.20 3.65 9.75
N PRO A 15 -6.91 3.96 9.54
CA PRO A 15 -6.47 4.92 8.53
C PRO A 15 -6.90 4.56 7.11
N GLY A 16 -6.89 3.27 6.75
CA GLY A 16 -7.36 2.79 5.44
C GLY A 16 -8.85 3.05 5.21
N ILE A 17 -9.70 2.76 6.20
CA ILE A 17 -11.14 3.06 6.13
C ILE A 17 -11.37 4.58 6.05
N LEU A 18 -10.63 5.37 6.83
CA LEU A 18 -10.71 6.83 6.78
C LEU A 18 -10.37 7.35 5.39
N LEU A 19 -9.25 6.90 4.82
CA LEU A 19 -8.80 7.30 3.48
C LEU A 19 -9.82 6.92 2.40
N ALA A 20 -10.33 5.69 2.43
CA ALA A 20 -11.38 5.23 1.50
C ALA A 20 -12.65 6.09 1.62
N SER A 21 -13.05 6.43 2.86
CA SER A 21 -14.21 7.30 3.12
C SER A 21 -14.00 8.72 2.60
N LEU A 22 -12.80 9.27 2.75
CA LEU A 22 -12.43 10.59 2.22
C LEU A 22 -12.46 10.61 0.69
N TYR A 23 -11.93 9.59 0.02
CA TYR A 23 -11.99 9.48 -1.43
C TYR A 23 -13.43 9.33 -1.94
N ALA A 24 -14.23 8.47 -1.30
CA ALA A 24 -15.65 8.31 -1.64
C ALA A 24 -16.42 9.60 -1.42
N GLY A 25 -16.18 10.29 -0.29
CA GLY A 25 -16.79 11.60 -0.01
C GLY A 25 -16.39 12.66 -1.02
N TYR A 26 -15.10 12.79 -1.31
CA TYR A 26 -14.59 13.75 -2.30
C TYR A 26 -15.19 13.52 -3.69
N THR A 27 -15.15 12.28 -4.18
CA THR A 27 -15.72 11.95 -5.51
C THR A 27 -17.21 12.21 -5.57
N THR A 28 -17.95 11.82 -4.53
CA THR A 28 -19.39 12.06 -4.44
C THR A 28 -19.71 13.55 -4.47
N ILE A 29 -19.06 14.35 -3.62
CA ILE A 29 -19.25 15.81 -3.58
C ILE A 29 -18.90 16.45 -4.92
N ARG A 30 -17.79 16.05 -5.53
CA ARG A 30 -17.36 16.58 -6.83
C ARG A 30 -18.36 16.25 -7.95
N CYS A 31 -18.91 15.04 -7.98
CA CYS A 31 -19.93 14.64 -8.94
C CYS A 31 -21.28 15.36 -8.69
N MET A 32 -21.64 15.60 -7.43
CA MET A 32 -22.83 16.37 -7.08
C MET A 32 -22.71 17.85 -7.49
N LEU A 33 -21.54 18.47 -7.30
CA LEU A 33 -21.29 19.86 -7.68
C LEU A 33 -21.13 20.03 -9.20
N ASN A 34 -20.61 19.02 -9.89
CA ASN A 34 -20.43 19.05 -11.34
C ASN A 34 -20.85 17.72 -11.96
N PRO A 35 -22.14 17.57 -12.35
CA PRO A 35 -22.66 16.31 -12.91
C PRO A 35 -21.94 15.83 -14.18
N LYS A 36 -21.17 16.68 -14.85
CA LYS A 36 -20.37 16.31 -16.02
C LYS A 36 -19.19 15.37 -15.67
N LEU A 37 -18.75 15.37 -14.40
CA LEU A 37 -17.66 14.49 -13.94
C LEU A 37 -18.13 13.06 -13.67
N GLY A 38 -19.43 12.86 -13.46
CA GLY A 38 -20.07 11.55 -13.29
C GLY A 38 -21.25 11.42 -14.23
N PRO A 39 -21.03 11.26 -15.54
CA PRO A 39 -22.13 11.16 -16.49
C PRO A 39 -22.96 9.89 -16.19
N VAL A 40 -24.28 10.05 -16.31
CA VAL A 40 -25.21 8.92 -16.13
C VAL A 40 -24.98 7.91 -17.26
N LEU A 41 -24.92 6.64 -16.93
CA LEU A 41 -24.80 5.56 -17.93
C LEU A 41 -25.91 5.67 -18.99
N PRO A 42 -25.59 5.49 -20.28
CA PRO A 42 -26.57 5.35 -21.35
C PRO A 42 -27.64 4.29 -21.01
N GLU A 43 -28.86 4.48 -21.52
CA GLU A 43 -29.98 3.60 -21.17
C GLU A 43 -29.78 2.14 -21.58
N ASP A 44 -29.06 1.93 -22.68
CA ASP A 44 -28.69 0.62 -23.22
C ASP A 44 -27.66 -0.14 -22.34
N MET A 45 -26.93 0.56 -21.50
CA MET A 45 -25.94 -0.01 -20.55
C MET A 45 -26.47 -0.13 -19.12
N ARG A 46 -27.70 0.34 -18.86
CA ARG A 46 -28.30 0.20 -17.53
C ARG A 46 -28.84 -1.20 -17.32
N ALA A 47 -28.59 -1.74 -16.13
CA ALA A 47 -29.20 -2.99 -15.74
C ALA A 47 -30.74 -2.90 -15.79
N SER A 48 -31.37 -3.91 -16.36
CA SER A 48 -32.84 -3.96 -16.56
C SER A 48 -33.60 -4.09 -15.24
N SER A 49 -32.94 -4.60 -14.20
CA SER A 49 -33.55 -4.88 -12.90
C SER A 49 -32.53 -4.70 -11.75
N MET A 50 -33.03 -4.26 -10.60
CA MET A 50 -32.24 -4.21 -9.36
C MET A 50 -31.71 -5.61 -8.96
N LYS A 51 -32.43 -6.67 -9.31
CA LYS A 51 -31.98 -8.05 -9.10
C LYS A 51 -30.73 -8.38 -9.91
N GLU A 52 -30.66 -7.92 -11.15
CA GLU A 52 -29.51 -8.10 -12.04
C GLU A 52 -28.27 -7.38 -11.46
N VAL A 53 -28.43 -6.13 -11.00
CA VAL A 53 -27.37 -5.37 -10.32
C VAL A 53 -26.83 -6.14 -9.11
N TRP A 54 -27.70 -6.68 -8.27
CA TRP A 54 -27.29 -7.44 -7.10
C TRP A 54 -26.58 -8.74 -7.44
N ILE A 55 -27.02 -9.44 -8.48
CA ILE A 55 -26.37 -10.69 -8.94
C ILE A 55 -24.98 -10.38 -9.48
N GLU A 56 -24.83 -9.37 -10.34
CA GLU A 56 -23.54 -8.96 -10.89
C GLU A 56 -22.60 -8.46 -9.79
N PHE A 57 -23.10 -7.68 -8.84
CA PHE A 57 -22.34 -7.21 -7.69
C PHE A 57 -21.84 -8.40 -6.83
N LEU A 58 -22.73 -9.33 -6.50
CA LEU A 58 -22.37 -10.49 -5.69
C LEU A 58 -21.38 -11.41 -6.41
N LEU A 59 -21.60 -11.70 -7.69
CA LEU A 59 -20.69 -12.57 -8.46
C LEU A 59 -19.37 -11.89 -8.84
N GLY A 60 -19.38 -10.58 -9.05
CA GLY A 60 -18.18 -9.83 -9.43
C GLY A 60 -17.31 -9.41 -8.26
N LEU A 61 -17.90 -8.94 -7.16
CA LEU A 61 -17.17 -8.36 -6.05
C LEU A 61 -16.91 -9.34 -4.90
N VAL A 62 -17.92 -10.15 -4.53
CA VAL A 62 -17.83 -10.97 -3.31
C VAL A 62 -16.71 -12.02 -3.39
N PRO A 63 -16.51 -12.79 -4.47
CA PRO A 63 -15.45 -13.80 -4.50
C PRO A 63 -14.05 -13.22 -4.44
N PRO A 64 -13.68 -12.16 -5.19
CA PRO A 64 -12.37 -11.49 -5.02
C PRO A 64 -12.21 -10.88 -3.63
N ALA A 65 -13.25 -10.22 -3.10
CA ALA A 65 -13.20 -9.65 -1.76
C ALA A 65 -13.00 -10.73 -0.69
N ALA A 66 -13.75 -11.85 -0.78
CA ALA A 66 -13.61 -12.97 0.15
C ALA A 66 -12.19 -13.56 0.11
N LEU A 67 -11.56 -13.63 -1.07
CA LEU A 67 -10.18 -14.08 -1.21
C LEU A 67 -9.20 -13.14 -0.49
N VAL A 68 -9.36 -11.83 -0.70
CA VAL A 68 -8.52 -10.82 -0.02
C VAL A 68 -8.72 -10.88 1.49
N PHE A 69 -9.98 -10.93 1.96
CA PHE A 69 -10.28 -11.04 3.39
C PHE A 69 -9.77 -12.34 4.01
N ALA A 70 -9.82 -13.46 3.29
CA ALA A 70 -9.28 -14.73 3.77
C ALA A 70 -7.75 -14.68 3.89
N ALA A 71 -7.06 -14.13 2.88
CA ALA A 71 -5.61 -14.01 2.90
C ALA A 71 -5.12 -13.04 4.00
N LEU A 72 -5.66 -11.81 4.05
CA LEU A 72 -5.29 -10.83 5.07
C LEU A 72 -5.77 -11.26 6.47
N GLY A 73 -6.97 -11.80 6.57
CA GLY A 73 -7.51 -12.32 7.84
C GLY A 73 -6.66 -13.43 8.41
N SER A 74 -6.15 -14.36 7.58
CA SER A 74 -5.25 -15.42 8.06
C SER A 74 -3.97 -14.89 8.70
N ILE A 75 -3.44 -13.77 8.20
CA ILE A 75 -2.29 -13.07 8.79
C ILE A 75 -2.70 -12.40 10.11
N LEU A 76 -3.80 -11.63 10.11
CA LEU A 76 -4.26 -10.88 11.27
C LEU A 76 -4.61 -11.78 12.46
N PHE A 77 -5.19 -12.95 12.20
CA PHE A 77 -5.50 -13.94 13.23
C PHE A 77 -4.31 -14.83 13.60
N GLY A 78 -3.15 -14.63 12.96
CA GLY A 78 -1.95 -15.41 13.24
C GLY A 78 -1.98 -16.85 12.74
N PHE A 79 -2.88 -17.20 11.81
CA PHE A 79 -2.98 -18.54 11.23
C PHE A 79 -1.94 -18.82 10.16
N ALA A 80 -1.45 -17.77 9.48
CA ALA A 80 -0.49 -17.89 8.40
C ALA A 80 0.53 -16.75 8.45
N THR A 81 1.75 -17.04 8.06
CA THR A 81 2.76 -16.02 7.77
C THR A 81 2.38 -15.26 6.49
N PRO A 82 2.89 -14.05 6.27
CA PRO A 82 2.62 -13.30 5.03
C PRO A 82 2.95 -14.09 3.76
N THR A 83 4.02 -14.91 3.79
CA THR A 83 4.43 -15.73 2.64
C THR A 83 3.43 -16.88 2.38
N GLU A 84 2.97 -17.54 3.44
CA GLU A 84 1.96 -18.61 3.33
C GLU A 84 0.62 -18.05 2.86
N ALA A 85 0.19 -16.90 3.41
CA ALA A 85 -1.03 -16.23 2.98
C ALA A 85 -0.97 -15.79 1.51
N ALA A 86 0.19 -15.31 1.03
CA ALA A 86 0.40 -14.99 -0.38
C ALA A 86 0.28 -16.23 -1.27
N GLY A 87 0.85 -17.37 -0.85
CA GLY A 87 0.71 -18.65 -1.54
C GLY A 87 -0.74 -19.14 -1.60
N CYS A 88 -1.46 -19.07 -0.48
CA CYS A 88 -2.90 -19.40 -0.41
C CYS A 88 -3.74 -18.44 -1.27
N GLY A 89 -3.41 -17.14 -1.26
CA GLY A 89 -4.04 -16.13 -2.11
C GLY A 89 -3.86 -16.41 -3.60
N ALA A 90 -2.63 -16.76 -4.01
CA ALA A 90 -2.33 -17.12 -5.39
C ALA A 90 -3.09 -18.39 -5.83
N MET A 91 -3.12 -19.42 -4.98
CA MET A 91 -3.91 -20.62 -5.23
C MET A 91 -5.39 -20.33 -5.33
N GLY A 92 -5.92 -19.52 -4.40
CA GLY A 92 -7.33 -19.09 -4.43
C GLY A 92 -7.69 -18.31 -5.69
N ALA A 93 -6.79 -17.42 -6.17
CA ALA A 93 -6.98 -16.68 -7.41
C ALA A 93 -7.00 -17.62 -8.64
N LEU A 94 -6.15 -18.65 -8.68
CA LEU A 94 -6.15 -19.68 -9.72
C LEU A 94 -7.47 -20.48 -9.71
N LEU A 95 -7.92 -20.91 -8.53
CA LEU A 95 -9.18 -21.64 -8.39
C LEU A 95 -10.38 -20.79 -8.82
N LEU A 96 -10.38 -19.51 -8.44
CA LEU A 96 -11.42 -18.56 -8.84
C LEU A 96 -11.45 -18.33 -10.35
N SER A 97 -10.29 -18.17 -10.97
CA SER A 97 -10.14 -18.04 -12.43
C SER A 97 -10.62 -19.29 -13.17
N LEU A 98 -10.38 -20.47 -12.59
CA LEU A 98 -10.86 -21.73 -13.11
C LEU A 98 -12.39 -21.85 -12.98
N ALA A 99 -12.94 -21.49 -11.82
CA ALA A 99 -14.40 -21.48 -11.58
C ALA A 99 -15.14 -20.56 -12.55
N TYR A 100 -14.57 -19.40 -12.87
CA TYR A 100 -15.09 -18.48 -13.88
C TYR A 100 -14.80 -18.91 -15.33
N LYS A 101 -14.14 -20.06 -15.53
CA LYS A 101 -13.74 -20.57 -16.86
C LYS A 101 -12.94 -19.56 -17.69
N LYS A 102 -12.19 -18.69 -17.01
CA LYS A 102 -11.34 -17.65 -17.63
C LYS A 102 -9.85 -18.01 -17.65
N LEU A 103 -9.47 -19.10 -16.94
CA LEU A 103 -8.09 -19.59 -16.92
C LEU A 103 -7.78 -20.28 -18.24
N THR A 104 -6.78 -19.76 -18.95
CA THR A 104 -6.22 -20.34 -20.17
C THR A 104 -4.71 -20.46 -20.02
N LEU A 105 -4.09 -21.41 -20.71
CA LEU A 105 -2.63 -21.60 -20.65
C LEU A 105 -1.84 -20.34 -21.02
N PRO A 106 -2.21 -19.58 -22.07
CA PRO A 106 -1.54 -18.29 -22.35
C PRO A 106 -1.64 -17.28 -21.25
N LYS A 107 -2.82 -17.15 -20.58
CA LYS A 107 -3.00 -16.23 -19.45
C LYS A 107 -2.18 -16.65 -18.24
N LEU A 108 -2.07 -17.95 -17.99
CA LEU A 108 -1.22 -18.47 -16.92
C LEU A 108 0.25 -18.15 -17.18
N GLN A 109 0.72 -18.36 -18.42
CA GLN A 109 2.08 -18.01 -18.82
C GLN A 109 2.35 -16.51 -18.68
N GLU A 110 1.41 -15.67 -19.14
CA GLU A 110 1.51 -14.22 -18.99
C GLU A 110 1.60 -13.81 -17.50
N ALA A 111 0.77 -14.39 -16.63
CA ALA A 111 0.80 -14.14 -15.19
C ALA A 111 2.14 -14.54 -14.56
N LEU A 112 2.67 -15.70 -14.94
CA LEU A 112 3.97 -16.17 -14.44
C LEU A 112 5.13 -15.27 -14.92
N VAL A 113 5.15 -14.87 -16.19
CA VAL A 113 6.17 -13.95 -16.72
C VAL A 113 6.10 -12.60 -16.01
N LYS A 114 4.91 -12.02 -15.86
CA LYS A 114 4.73 -10.77 -15.10
C LYS A 114 5.17 -10.88 -13.65
N THR A 115 4.89 -12.02 -13.00
CA THR A 115 5.36 -12.27 -11.64
C THR A 115 6.89 -12.28 -11.57
N LEU A 116 7.57 -12.94 -12.53
CA LEU A 116 9.03 -12.94 -12.62
C LEU A 116 9.59 -11.54 -12.87
N GLU A 117 9.01 -10.77 -13.79
CA GLU A 117 9.42 -9.40 -14.07
C GLU A 117 9.33 -8.50 -12.83
N ILE A 118 8.19 -8.52 -12.12
CA ILE A 118 8.00 -7.73 -10.91
C ILE A 118 8.95 -8.19 -9.80
N THR A 119 9.11 -9.51 -9.63
CA THR A 119 10.02 -10.07 -8.62
C THR A 119 11.47 -9.65 -8.90
N ALA A 120 11.91 -9.76 -10.15
CA ALA A 120 13.26 -9.34 -10.55
C ALA A 120 13.46 -7.83 -10.32
N LEU A 121 12.48 -7.00 -10.69
CA LEU A 121 12.52 -5.56 -10.44
C LEU A 121 12.68 -5.26 -8.95
N ILE A 122 11.84 -5.85 -8.10
CA ILE A 122 11.90 -5.64 -6.64
C ILE A 122 13.26 -6.10 -6.09
N MET A 123 13.77 -7.26 -6.52
CA MET A 123 15.07 -7.76 -6.05
C MET A 123 16.22 -6.82 -6.42
N VAL A 124 16.22 -6.27 -7.64
CA VAL A 124 17.23 -5.27 -8.07
C VAL A 124 17.11 -3.99 -7.23
N LEU A 125 15.88 -3.50 -7.00
CA LEU A 125 15.64 -2.32 -6.17
C LEU A 125 16.10 -2.55 -4.72
N VAL A 126 15.81 -3.71 -4.14
CA VAL A 126 16.26 -4.07 -2.79
C VAL A 126 17.79 -4.12 -2.71
N ALA A 127 18.46 -4.74 -3.68
CA ALA A 127 19.92 -4.81 -3.72
C ALA A 127 20.55 -3.41 -3.85
N ALA A 128 20.04 -2.58 -4.76
CA ALA A 128 20.50 -1.21 -4.96
C ALA A 128 20.26 -0.35 -3.72
N SER A 129 19.08 -0.45 -3.10
CA SER A 129 18.72 0.30 -1.89
C SER A 129 19.59 -0.08 -0.70
N ASN A 130 19.85 -1.38 -0.50
CA ASN A 130 20.76 -1.85 0.55
C ASN A 130 22.18 -1.31 0.36
N PHE A 131 22.69 -1.28 -0.88
CA PHE A 131 23.97 -0.69 -1.21
C PHE A 131 24.01 0.79 -0.87
N PHE A 132 23.02 1.56 -1.32
CA PHE A 132 22.86 2.97 -1.00
C PHE A 132 22.80 3.22 0.51
N GLY A 133 21.93 2.51 1.21
CA GLY A 133 21.76 2.62 2.65
C GLY A 133 23.07 2.35 3.41
N ALA A 134 23.84 1.32 3.00
CA ALA A 134 25.13 1.01 3.59
C ALA A 134 26.18 2.13 3.38
N VAL A 135 26.19 2.75 2.19
CA VAL A 135 27.09 3.89 1.90
C VAL A 135 26.71 5.10 2.76
N PHE A 136 25.42 5.46 2.81
CA PHE A 136 24.94 6.60 3.61
C PHE A 136 25.19 6.39 5.11
N ALA A 137 24.98 5.17 5.62
CA ALA A 137 25.27 4.83 7.01
C ALA A 137 26.78 5.00 7.33
N ARG A 138 27.66 4.56 6.42
CA ARG A 138 29.12 4.72 6.59
C ARG A 138 29.60 6.17 6.52
N LEU A 139 28.93 6.99 5.73
CA LEU A 139 29.19 8.44 5.65
C LEU A 139 28.65 9.21 6.86
N GLY A 140 27.92 8.56 7.77
CA GLY A 140 27.30 9.20 8.93
C GLY A 140 26.14 10.13 8.59
N THR A 141 25.59 10.04 7.38
CA THR A 141 24.52 10.93 6.90
C THR A 141 23.28 10.91 7.82
N PRO A 142 22.79 9.76 8.33
CA PRO A 142 21.65 9.76 9.25
C PRO A 142 21.91 10.52 10.53
N THR A 143 23.10 10.39 11.11
CA THR A 143 23.51 11.10 12.33
C THR A 143 23.62 12.60 12.10
N LEU A 144 24.30 13.01 11.02
CA LEU A 144 24.43 14.42 10.66
C LEU A 144 23.07 15.09 10.41
N LEU A 145 22.17 14.40 9.72
CA LEU A 145 20.81 14.89 9.46
C LEU A 145 20.02 15.05 10.77
N THR A 146 20.14 14.06 11.66
CA THR A 146 19.48 14.07 12.97
C THR A 146 19.99 15.23 13.82
N GLU A 147 21.30 15.39 13.94
CA GLU A 147 21.93 16.49 14.73
C GLU A 147 21.56 17.86 14.15
N PHE A 148 21.59 18.01 12.82
CA PHE A 148 21.20 19.25 12.15
C PHE A 148 19.75 19.64 12.45
N LEU A 149 18.81 18.71 12.29
CA LEU A 149 17.39 18.99 12.48
C LEU A 149 17.01 19.19 13.95
N LEU A 150 17.64 18.45 14.87
CA LEU A 150 17.47 18.67 16.31
C LEU A 150 18.08 20.00 16.77
N GLY A 151 19.20 20.41 16.17
CA GLY A 151 19.88 21.69 16.46
C GLY A 151 19.07 22.93 16.04
N LEU A 152 18.01 22.78 15.22
CA LEU A 152 17.13 23.88 14.85
C LEU A 152 16.14 24.28 15.97
N GLU A 153 16.12 23.57 17.11
CA GLU A 153 15.22 23.80 18.26
C GLU A 153 13.75 23.98 17.88
N MET A 154 13.32 23.32 16.78
CA MET A 154 11.97 23.43 16.26
C MET A 154 11.02 22.46 17.00
N ASN A 155 9.71 22.78 16.95
CA ASN A 155 8.70 21.87 17.46
C ASN A 155 8.76 20.52 16.71
N LYS A 156 8.75 19.42 17.47
CA LYS A 156 8.84 18.06 16.91
C LYS A 156 7.79 17.75 15.83
N TYR A 157 6.57 18.30 15.96
CA TYR A 157 5.52 18.14 14.96
C TYR A 157 5.80 18.92 13.68
N LEU A 158 6.53 20.05 13.76
CA LEU A 158 6.95 20.80 12.59
C LEU A 158 8.03 20.03 11.82
N ILE A 159 8.99 19.44 12.53
CA ILE A 159 10.01 18.57 11.94
C ILE A 159 9.34 17.37 11.26
N LEU A 160 8.39 16.73 11.91
CA LEU A 160 7.61 15.64 11.31
C LEU A 160 6.88 16.11 10.05
N GLY A 161 6.24 17.27 10.09
CA GLY A 161 5.55 17.86 8.92
C GLY A 161 6.50 18.09 7.74
N ILE A 162 7.74 18.56 7.99
CA ILE A 162 8.77 18.71 6.96
C ILE A 162 9.17 17.34 6.38
N ILE A 163 9.36 16.33 7.22
CA ILE A 163 9.67 14.97 6.80
C ILE A 163 8.55 14.42 5.90
N MET A 164 7.29 14.55 6.32
CA MET A 164 6.15 14.07 5.54
C MET A 164 6.02 14.82 4.22
N ALA A 165 6.21 16.14 4.21
CA ALA A 165 6.22 16.92 2.97
C ALA A 165 7.37 16.51 2.03
N MET A 166 8.54 16.21 2.57
CA MET A 166 9.67 15.70 1.78
C MET A 166 9.35 14.32 1.17
N ILE A 167 8.78 13.39 1.95
CA ILE A 167 8.39 12.07 1.47
C ILE A 167 7.33 12.21 0.38
N PHE A 168 6.32 13.07 0.57
CA PHE A 168 5.29 13.36 -0.41
C PHE A 168 5.87 13.87 -1.74
N LEU A 169 6.79 14.83 -1.68
CA LEU A 169 7.45 15.37 -2.88
C LEU A 169 8.32 14.32 -3.58
N LEU A 170 9.00 13.46 -2.80
CA LEU A 170 9.81 12.36 -3.35
C LEU A 170 8.94 11.27 -3.96
N GLY A 171 7.71 11.08 -3.52
CA GLY A 171 6.75 10.14 -4.09
C GLY A 171 6.35 10.43 -5.54
N TRP A 172 6.58 11.64 -6.04
CA TRP A 172 6.32 11.98 -7.43
C TRP A 172 7.35 11.37 -8.42
N PRO A 173 8.68 11.52 -8.18
CA PRO A 173 9.71 10.93 -9.06
C PRO A 173 10.13 9.53 -8.66
N LEU A 174 9.91 9.12 -7.42
CA LEU A 174 10.35 7.82 -6.89
C LEU A 174 9.18 6.88 -6.65
N GLU A 175 9.41 5.61 -6.93
CA GLU A 175 8.50 4.54 -6.53
C GLU A 175 8.58 4.32 -5.00
N TRP A 176 7.57 3.67 -4.42
CA TRP A 176 7.49 3.45 -2.97
C TRP A 176 8.64 2.59 -2.40
N VAL A 177 9.19 1.63 -3.19
CA VAL A 177 10.26 0.73 -2.73
C VAL A 177 11.54 1.48 -2.37
N PRO A 178 12.11 2.36 -3.23
CA PRO A 178 13.26 3.20 -2.85
C PRO A 178 13.00 4.11 -1.65
N ILE A 179 11.79 4.65 -1.52
CA ILE A 179 11.46 5.50 -0.37
C ILE A 179 11.56 4.70 0.93
N VAL A 180 10.93 3.53 0.98
CA VAL A 180 10.95 2.68 2.18
C VAL A 180 12.35 2.14 2.48
N MET A 181 13.12 1.77 1.45
CA MET A 181 14.41 1.10 1.64
C MET A 181 15.60 2.05 1.81
N ILE A 182 15.50 3.29 1.32
CA ILE A 182 16.60 4.27 1.39
C ILE A 182 16.24 5.41 2.35
N ILE A 183 15.10 6.08 2.09
CA ILE A 183 14.77 7.32 2.82
C ILE A 183 14.39 7.03 4.27
N ILE A 184 13.55 6.00 4.49
CA ILE A 184 13.10 5.67 5.86
C ILE A 184 14.27 5.30 6.78
N PRO A 185 15.24 4.43 6.44
CA PRO A 185 16.39 4.14 7.30
C PRO A 185 17.23 5.38 7.62
N ILE A 186 17.33 6.36 6.72
CA ILE A 186 18.07 7.61 6.97
C ILE A 186 17.35 8.48 8.00
N ILE A 187 16.01 8.53 7.94
CA ILE A 187 15.18 9.39 8.80
C ILE A 187 14.85 8.73 10.14
N LEU A 188 14.88 7.39 10.20
CA LEU A 188 14.46 6.63 11.36
C LEU A 188 15.13 7.07 12.68
N PRO A 189 16.46 7.29 12.76
CA PRO A 189 17.12 7.75 13.98
C PRO A 189 16.56 9.09 14.47
N LEU A 190 16.18 9.98 13.56
CA LEU A 190 15.58 11.26 13.90
C LEU A 190 14.16 11.07 14.50
N VAL A 191 13.34 10.20 13.91
CA VAL A 191 11.98 9.91 14.38
C VAL A 191 12.01 9.29 15.79
N GLU A 192 12.98 8.41 16.04
CA GLU A 192 13.24 7.83 17.37
C GLU A 192 13.69 8.89 18.38
N ALA A 193 14.62 9.77 18.01
CA ALA A 193 15.12 10.86 18.86
C ALA A 193 14.01 11.86 19.22
N LEU A 194 13.04 12.08 18.34
CA LEU A 194 11.86 12.91 18.57
C LEU A 194 10.80 12.24 19.46
N GLY A 195 10.96 10.94 19.77
CA GLY A 195 10.07 10.18 20.66
C GLY A 195 8.74 9.81 20.02
N PHE A 196 8.66 9.67 18.69
CA PHE A 196 7.47 9.20 18.00
C PHE A 196 7.38 7.67 18.02
N ASN A 197 6.15 7.15 18.05
CA ASN A 197 5.91 5.72 17.88
C ASN A 197 6.19 5.30 16.45
N LEU A 198 7.04 4.28 16.27
CA LEU A 198 7.51 3.84 14.95
C LEU A 198 6.39 3.21 14.11
N THR A 199 5.46 2.47 14.74
CA THR A 199 4.29 1.90 14.05
C THR A 199 3.40 3.01 13.49
N TRP A 200 3.14 4.03 14.31
CA TRP A 200 2.37 5.20 13.88
C TRP A 200 3.04 5.95 12.73
N PHE A 201 4.37 6.16 12.82
CA PHE A 201 5.13 6.79 11.74
C PHE A 201 5.10 5.95 10.45
N ALA A 202 5.25 4.62 10.54
CA ALA A 202 5.19 3.74 9.38
C ALA A 202 3.82 3.84 8.66
N ILE A 203 2.73 3.95 9.41
CA ILE A 203 1.39 4.12 8.83
C ILE A 203 1.23 5.50 8.18
N LEU A 204 1.75 6.56 8.81
CA LEU A 204 1.76 7.89 8.20
C LEU A 204 2.47 7.89 6.85
N VAL A 205 3.61 7.22 6.76
CA VAL A 205 4.36 7.08 5.50
C VAL A 205 3.58 6.26 4.48
N ALA A 206 2.88 5.21 4.90
CA ALA A 206 2.09 4.36 3.99
C ALA A 206 0.84 5.05 3.44
N VAL A 207 0.31 6.05 4.15
CA VAL A 207 -0.88 6.82 3.74
C VAL A 207 -0.52 8.07 2.95
N ASN A 208 0.74 8.51 3.03
CA ASN A 208 1.24 9.73 2.40
C ASN A 208 1.55 9.52 0.91
#